data_940257f4522d0bed2dc920f3c8c9528f
#
_entry.id   940257f4522d0bed2dc920f3c8c9528f
#
_cell.length_a   1.000
_cell.length_b   1.000
_cell.length_c   1.000
_cell.angle_alpha   90.00
_cell.angle_beta   90.00
_cell.angle_gamma   90.00
#
_symmetry.space_group_name_H-M   'P 1'
#
loop_
_entity.id
_entity.type
_entity.pdbx_description
1 polymer ?
#
loop_
_entity_poly.entity_id
_entity_poly.type
_entity_poly.pdbx_seq_one_letter_code
_entity_poly.pdbx_strand_id
1 'polypeptide(L)'
;MRGLKLKETNILKIVEDSLTKLSRRDNVDVILRSFLEDETVWIDHEQMVTALLDLEQNAIEAMPAGGLLTIILAGDERQVIIELTDTGKGIAEENIPLLFTPFFTTKPGGDGTGLGLPSAYAAVKAHRGNISIISNADPKKGPTGTAVRITIPRRQVLQDKQARLIVHEEE
;
A
#
# COMPACT_ATOMS: atom_id res chain seq x y z
N MET A 1 19.17 3.69 5.48
CA MET A 1 17.74 4.06 5.46
C MET A 1 17.54 5.29 6.32
N ARG A 2 16.94 6.34 5.79
CA ARG A 2 16.64 7.53 6.60
C ARG A 2 15.58 7.22 7.65
N GLY A 3 15.62 7.87 8.79
CA GLY A 3 14.56 7.77 9.78
C GLY A 3 13.22 8.30 9.29
N LEU A 4 12.13 7.85 9.91
CA LEU A 4 10.79 8.33 9.59
C LEU A 4 10.63 9.81 9.94
N LYS A 5 10.03 10.55 9.02
CA LYS A 5 9.59 11.93 9.22
C LYS A 5 8.07 11.97 9.33
N LEU A 6 7.55 11.61 10.49
CA LEU A 6 6.12 11.56 10.73
C LEU A 6 5.54 12.97 10.84
N LYS A 7 4.50 13.23 10.07
CA LYS A 7 3.71 14.47 10.10
C LYS A 7 2.24 14.14 9.98
N GLU A 8 1.42 14.99 10.58
CA GLU A 8 -0.01 14.95 10.34
C GLU A 8 -0.31 15.21 8.85
N THR A 9 -0.94 14.26 8.21
CA THR A 9 -1.12 14.24 6.76
C THR A 9 -2.51 13.73 6.41
N ASN A 10 -3.04 14.16 5.27
CA ASN A 10 -4.27 13.62 4.70
C ASN A 10 -3.94 12.37 3.86
N ILE A 11 -4.50 11.21 4.20
CA ILE A 11 -4.21 9.95 3.53
C ILE A 11 -4.74 9.92 2.09
N LEU A 12 -5.88 10.56 1.81
CA LEU A 12 -6.39 10.66 0.45
C LEU A 12 -5.41 11.41 -0.46
N LYS A 13 -4.82 12.49 0.06
CA LYS A 13 -3.80 13.27 -0.65
C LYS A 13 -2.55 12.44 -0.98
N ILE A 14 -2.14 11.57 -0.07
CA ILE A 14 -1.01 10.65 -0.31
C ILE A 14 -1.31 9.71 -1.49
N VAL A 15 -2.51 9.13 -1.53
CA VAL A 15 -2.92 8.25 -2.63
C VAL A 15 -3.02 9.03 -3.95
N GLU A 16 -3.59 10.21 -3.92
CA GLU A 16 -3.65 11.08 -5.12
C GLU A 16 -2.24 11.41 -5.64
N ASP A 17 -1.30 11.71 -4.74
CA ASP A 17 0.09 12.01 -5.11
C ASP A 17 0.79 10.79 -5.73
N SER A 18 0.57 9.58 -5.20
CA SER A 18 1.10 8.36 -5.82
C SER A 18 0.53 8.13 -7.21
N LEU A 19 -0.78 8.27 -7.37
CA LEU A 19 -1.46 8.11 -8.67
C LEU A 19 -1.00 9.13 -9.71
N THR A 20 -0.62 10.33 -9.30
CA THR A 20 -0.06 11.36 -10.19
C THR A 20 1.29 10.91 -10.78
N LYS A 21 2.08 10.14 -10.03
CA LYS A 21 3.38 9.62 -10.45
C LYS A 21 3.31 8.29 -11.20
N LEU A 22 2.15 7.63 -11.14
CA LEU A 22 1.96 6.32 -11.76
C LEU A 22 1.98 6.42 -13.29
N SER A 23 2.77 5.56 -13.93
CA SER A 23 2.74 5.37 -15.39
C SER A 23 1.50 4.56 -15.77
N ARG A 24 0.43 5.26 -16.09
CA ARG A 24 -0.84 4.63 -16.47
C ARG A 24 -0.79 4.07 -17.87
N ARG A 25 -1.57 3.02 -18.10
CA ARG A 25 -1.88 2.49 -19.44
C ARG A 25 -3.32 2.85 -19.80
N ASP A 26 -3.55 3.18 -21.08
CA ASP A 26 -4.87 3.60 -21.56
C ASP A 26 -5.96 2.53 -21.39
N ASN A 27 -5.56 1.26 -21.33
CA ASN A 27 -6.47 0.13 -21.17
C ASN A 27 -6.73 -0.28 -19.71
N VAL A 28 -6.21 0.48 -18.74
CA VAL A 28 -6.44 0.24 -17.32
C VAL A 28 -7.18 1.43 -16.71
N ASP A 29 -8.37 1.17 -16.20
CA ASP A 29 -9.13 2.16 -15.44
C ASP A 29 -8.68 2.16 -13.98
N VAL A 30 -8.70 3.33 -13.36
CA VAL A 30 -8.35 3.51 -11.94
C VAL A 30 -9.52 4.20 -11.22
N ILE A 31 -9.99 3.57 -10.15
CA ILE A 31 -11.02 4.11 -9.27
C ILE A 31 -10.43 4.32 -7.87
N LEU A 32 -10.60 5.52 -7.34
CA LEU A 32 -10.24 5.86 -5.96
C LEU A 32 -11.50 6.30 -5.20
N ARG A 33 -11.76 5.66 -4.06
CA ARG A 33 -12.87 6.01 -3.17
C ARG A 33 -12.42 6.04 -1.72
N SER A 34 -12.86 7.06 -1.00
CA SER A 34 -12.68 7.17 0.44
C SER A 34 -14.02 7.05 1.17
N PHE A 35 -14.06 6.17 2.16
CA PHE A 35 -15.19 6.01 3.10
C PHE A 35 -14.79 6.50 4.49
N LEU A 36 -13.66 7.20 4.61
CA LEU A 36 -13.19 7.74 5.87
C LEU A 36 -13.97 8.99 6.26
N GLU A 37 -14.40 9.08 7.51
CA GLU A 37 -14.92 10.31 8.10
C GLU A 37 -13.80 11.29 8.40
N ASP A 38 -12.65 10.76 8.87
CA ASP A 38 -11.42 11.50 9.13
C ASP A 38 -10.27 10.89 8.30
N GLU A 39 -9.69 11.69 7.44
CA GLU A 39 -8.59 11.28 6.54
C GLU A 39 -7.21 11.59 7.13
N THR A 40 -7.14 12.06 8.38
CA THR A 40 -5.90 12.45 9.05
C THR A 40 -5.13 11.24 9.56
N VAL A 41 -3.84 11.19 9.29
CA VAL A 41 -2.92 10.15 9.74
C VAL A 41 -1.53 10.74 9.96
N TRP A 42 -0.81 10.24 10.97
CA TRP A 42 0.60 10.59 11.19
C TRP A 42 1.50 9.63 10.42
N ILE A 43 2.14 10.15 9.38
CA ILE A 43 2.83 9.32 8.38
C ILE A 43 4.00 10.06 7.76
N ASP A 44 4.98 9.33 7.26
CA ASP A 44 6.02 9.87 6.39
C ASP A 44 5.48 9.89 4.96
N HIS A 45 5.17 11.07 4.46
CA HIS A 45 4.55 11.27 3.14
C HIS A 45 5.37 10.63 2.01
N GLU A 46 6.65 10.93 1.92
CA GLU A 46 7.50 10.41 0.83
C GLU A 46 7.60 8.88 0.84
N GLN A 47 7.83 8.29 2.02
CA GLN A 47 7.93 6.83 2.13
C GLN A 47 6.63 6.14 1.77
N MET A 48 5.50 6.71 2.17
CA MET A 48 4.20 6.10 1.86
C MET A 48 3.80 6.30 0.40
N VAL A 49 4.07 7.45 -0.19
CA VAL A 49 3.85 7.66 -1.65
C VAL A 49 4.67 6.65 -2.45
N THR A 50 5.92 6.45 -2.11
CA THR A 50 6.80 5.48 -2.79
C THR A 50 6.27 4.05 -2.62
N ALA A 51 5.85 3.66 -1.42
CA ALA A 51 5.29 2.33 -1.16
C ALA A 51 4.02 2.08 -1.97
N LEU A 52 3.10 3.04 -2.00
CA LEU A 52 1.87 2.92 -2.79
C LEU A 52 2.17 2.86 -4.28
N LEU A 53 3.10 3.67 -4.76
CA LEU A 53 3.49 3.66 -6.17
C LEU A 53 4.05 2.30 -6.60
N ASP A 54 4.87 1.66 -5.76
CA ASP A 54 5.38 0.31 -6.02
C ASP A 54 4.24 -0.72 -6.14
N LEU A 55 3.24 -0.65 -5.26
CA LEU A 55 2.09 -1.55 -5.27
C LEU A 55 1.16 -1.27 -6.46
N GLU A 56 0.92 -0.02 -6.77
CA GLU A 56 0.11 0.41 -7.92
C GLU A 56 0.75 -0.01 -9.24
N GLN A 57 2.07 0.14 -9.36
CA GLN A 57 2.83 -0.28 -10.54
C GLN A 57 2.74 -1.79 -10.76
N ASN A 58 2.85 -2.59 -9.68
CA ASN A 58 2.65 -4.03 -9.75
C ASN A 58 1.25 -4.40 -10.24
N ALA A 59 0.23 -3.69 -9.78
CA ALA A 59 -1.14 -3.91 -10.25
C ALA A 59 -1.29 -3.64 -11.75
N ILE A 60 -0.76 -2.52 -12.24
CA ILE A 60 -0.77 -2.17 -13.67
C ILE A 60 -0.07 -3.25 -14.49
N GLU A 61 1.10 -3.71 -14.06
CA GLU A 61 1.88 -4.73 -14.75
C GLU A 61 1.20 -6.11 -14.77
N ALA A 62 0.36 -6.39 -13.78
CA ALA A 62 -0.45 -7.61 -13.75
C ALA A 62 -1.63 -7.59 -14.74
N MET A 63 -1.92 -6.45 -15.36
CA MET A 63 -3.03 -6.24 -16.28
C MET A 63 -2.57 -5.85 -17.70
N PRO A 64 -1.73 -6.65 -18.38
CA PRO A 64 -1.21 -6.28 -19.70
C PRO A 64 -2.31 -6.18 -20.78
N ALA A 65 -3.40 -6.92 -20.63
CA ALA A 65 -4.56 -6.87 -21.52
C ALA A 65 -5.62 -5.85 -21.11
N GLY A 66 -5.33 -5.02 -20.10
CA GLY A 66 -6.27 -4.08 -19.52
C GLY A 66 -6.97 -4.59 -18.28
N GLY A 67 -7.72 -3.73 -17.64
CA GLY A 67 -8.45 -4.07 -16.43
C GLY A 67 -8.82 -2.86 -15.57
N LEU A 68 -9.05 -3.13 -14.30
CA LEU A 68 -9.47 -2.15 -13.31
C LEU A 68 -8.59 -2.24 -12.06
N LEU A 69 -8.00 -1.11 -11.67
CA LEU A 69 -7.39 -0.90 -10.37
C LEU A 69 -8.35 -0.11 -9.48
N THR A 70 -8.79 -0.69 -8.39
CA THR A 70 -9.63 -0.04 -7.40
C THR A 70 -8.84 0.20 -6.12
N ILE A 71 -8.84 1.44 -5.63
CA ILE A 71 -8.23 1.82 -4.37
C ILE A 71 -9.31 2.34 -3.43
N ILE A 72 -9.45 1.72 -2.28
CA ILE A 72 -10.44 2.06 -1.27
C ILE A 72 -9.73 2.44 0.01
N LEU A 73 -10.14 3.59 0.58
CA LEU A 73 -9.75 4.04 1.90
C LEU A 73 -10.91 3.80 2.86
N ALA A 74 -10.65 3.12 3.94
CA ALA A 74 -11.59 2.85 5.01
C ALA A 74 -10.85 2.89 6.36
N GLY A 75 -11.54 2.68 7.44
CA GLY A 75 -10.93 2.62 8.76
C GLY A 75 -11.85 3.10 9.85
N ASP A 76 -11.28 3.31 11.02
CA ASP A 76 -11.94 3.76 12.23
C ASP A 76 -11.11 4.85 12.93
N GLU A 77 -11.38 5.12 14.20
CA GLU A 77 -10.66 6.11 14.98
C GLU A 77 -9.19 5.76 15.25
N ARG A 78 -8.82 4.47 15.14
CA ARG A 78 -7.50 3.95 15.49
C ARG A 78 -6.60 3.74 14.30
N GLN A 79 -7.17 3.34 13.16
CA GLN A 79 -6.41 2.90 12.01
C GLN A 79 -7.05 3.32 10.69
N VAL A 80 -6.19 3.46 9.69
CA VAL A 80 -6.58 3.62 8.29
C VAL A 80 -6.27 2.34 7.54
N ILE A 81 -7.17 1.94 6.66
CA ILE A 81 -7.02 0.79 5.78
C ILE A 81 -6.98 1.31 4.34
N ILE A 82 -5.95 0.89 3.60
CA ILE A 82 -5.82 1.13 2.17
C ILE A 82 -5.89 -0.23 1.47
N GLU A 83 -6.87 -0.41 0.61
CA GLU A 83 -7.03 -1.64 -0.16
C GLU A 83 -6.88 -1.35 -1.66
N LEU A 84 -5.92 -2.02 -2.30
CA LEU A 84 -5.68 -1.96 -3.74
C LEU A 84 -6.10 -3.30 -4.34
N THR A 85 -7.07 -3.28 -5.24
CA THR A 85 -7.57 -4.48 -5.92
C THR A 85 -7.40 -4.33 -7.42
N ASP A 86 -6.73 -5.27 -8.06
CA ASP A 86 -6.62 -5.36 -9.51
C ASP A 86 -7.39 -6.56 -10.07
N THR A 87 -7.72 -6.50 -11.35
CA THR A 87 -8.36 -7.58 -12.09
C THR A 87 -7.36 -8.32 -13.00
N GLY A 88 -6.09 -8.32 -12.62
CA GLY A 88 -5.01 -8.88 -13.39
C GLY A 88 -4.92 -10.41 -13.35
N LYS A 89 -3.77 -10.90 -13.74
CA LYS A 89 -3.49 -12.33 -13.83
C LYS A 89 -3.45 -13.07 -12.49
N GLY A 90 -3.35 -12.34 -11.40
CA GLY A 90 -3.17 -12.93 -10.07
C GLY A 90 -1.77 -13.49 -9.84
N ILE A 91 -1.56 -14.00 -8.64
CA ILE A 91 -0.30 -14.57 -8.18
C ILE A 91 -0.54 -16.03 -7.82
N ALA A 92 0.31 -16.93 -8.34
CA ALA A 92 0.24 -18.34 -8.02
C ALA A 92 0.40 -18.55 -6.50
N GLU A 93 -0.38 -19.44 -5.94
CA GLU A 93 -0.46 -19.68 -4.49
C GLU A 93 0.91 -19.99 -3.88
N GLU A 94 1.73 -20.78 -4.56
CA GLU A 94 3.10 -21.12 -4.15
C GLU A 94 4.04 -19.91 -4.07
N ASN A 95 3.76 -18.84 -4.81
CA ASN A 95 4.58 -17.63 -4.84
C ASN A 95 4.23 -16.60 -3.75
N ILE A 96 3.02 -16.67 -3.19
CA ILE A 96 2.54 -15.70 -2.21
C ILE A 96 3.47 -15.58 -0.99
N PRO A 97 3.97 -16.67 -0.37
CA PRO A 97 4.90 -16.57 0.75
C PRO A 97 6.24 -15.91 0.42
N LEU A 98 6.60 -15.82 -0.85
CA LEU A 98 7.89 -15.30 -1.33
C LEU A 98 7.84 -13.83 -1.74
N LEU A 99 6.66 -13.21 -1.79
CA LEU A 99 6.45 -11.88 -2.40
C LEU A 99 7.25 -10.77 -1.72
N PHE A 100 7.48 -10.86 -0.41
CA PHE A 100 8.24 -9.87 0.34
C PHE A 100 9.73 -10.23 0.47
N THR A 101 10.16 -11.32 -0.15
CA THR A 101 11.56 -11.70 -0.20
C THR A 101 12.31 -10.82 -1.20
N PRO A 102 13.41 -10.16 -0.80
CA PRO A 102 14.20 -9.34 -1.72
C PRO A 102 14.67 -10.15 -2.94
N PHE A 103 14.65 -9.49 -4.10
CA PHE A 103 15.03 -10.02 -5.41
C PHE A 103 14.12 -11.11 -5.99
N PHE A 104 13.07 -11.56 -5.26
CA PHE A 104 12.10 -12.46 -5.85
C PHE A 104 11.25 -11.72 -6.88
N THR A 105 11.11 -12.31 -8.07
CA THR A 105 10.25 -11.80 -9.15
C THR A 105 9.73 -12.93 -10.00
N THR A 106 8.48 -12.81 -10.48
CA THR A 106 7.89 -13.69 -11.49
C THR A 106 7.97 -13.09 -12.89
N LYS A 107 8.53 -11.88 -13.05
CA LYS A 107 8.67 -11.20 -14.33
C LYS A 107 9.72 -11.88 -15.19
N PRO A 108 9.40 -12.25 -16.45
CA PRO A 108 10.34 -12.93 -17.33
C PRO A 108 11.52 -12.05 -17.70
N GLY A 109 12.68 -12.67 -17.93
CA GLY A 109 13.89 -11.98 -18.41
C GLY A 109 14.53 -11.03 -17.40
N GLY A 110 14.16 -11.07 -16.12
CA GLY A 110 14.69 -10.18 -15.10
C GLY A 110 14.21 -8.74 -15.19
N ASP A 111 13.07 -8.47 -15.83
CA ASP A 111 12.48 -7.14 -15.99
C ASP A 111 12.03 -6.50 -14.67
N GLY A 112 11.90 -7.30 -13.61
CA GLY A 112 11.63 -6.82 -12.26
C GLY A 112 12.85 -6.89 -11.37
N THR A 113 13.06 -5.86 -10.53
CA THR A 113 14.16 -5.84 -9.55
C THR A 113 13.92 -6.77 -8.37
N GLY A 114 12.67 -7.15 -8.10
CA GLY A 114 12.26 -7.89 -6.90
C GLY A 114 12.37 -7.08 -5.60
N LEU A 115 12.50 -5.76 -5.68
CA LEU A 115 12.67 -4.86 -4.53
C LEU A 115 11.44 -4.02 -4.18
N GLY A 116 10.48 -3.86 -5.11
CA GLY A 116 9.29 -3.02 -4.90
C GLY A 116 8.41 -3.51 -3.75
N LEU A 117 8.00 -4.79 -3.75
CA LEU A 117 7.18 -5.36 -2.68
C LEU A 117 7.91 -5.43 -1.33
N PRO A 118 9.18 -5.89 -1.24
CA PRO A 118 9.92 -5.81 0.02
C PRO A 118 10.09 -4.38 0.53
N SER A 119 10.31 -3.41 -0.34
CA SER A 119 10.41 -1.98 0.02
C SER A 119 9.10 -1.45 0.57
N ALA A 120 7.97 -1.75 -0.08
CA ALA A 120 6.64 -1.38 0.41
C ALA A 120 6.33 -2.04 1.76
N TYR A 121 6.66 -3.32 1.92
CA TYR A 121 6.52 -4.03 3.19
C TYR A 121 7.32 -3.34 4.30
N ALA A 122 8.59 -3.01 4.04
CA ALA A 122 9.45 -2.31 5.01
C ALA A 122 8.88 -0.95 5.41
N ALA A 123 8.38 -0.17 4.46
CA ALA A 123 7.77 1.14 4.73
C ALA A 123 6.52 1.00 5.62
N VAL A 124 5.62 0.07 5.30
CA VAL A 124 4.42 -0.20 6.10
C VAL A 124 4.79 -0.64 7.52
N LYS A 125 5.76 -1.54 7.66
CA LYS A 125 6.24 -2.00 8.99
C LYS A 125 6.92 -0.89 9.78
N ALA A 126 7.67 0.00 9.14
CA ALA A 126 8.25 1.18 9.78
C ALA A 126 7.17 2.10 10.37
N HIS A 127 6.00 2.17 9.73
CA HIS A 127 4.82 2.89 10.22
C HIS A 127 3.98 2.08 11.23
N ARG A 128 4.49 0.95 11.71
CA ARG A 128 3.80 0.01 12.62
C ARG A 128 2.49 -0.54 12.04
N GLY A 129 2.40 -0.54 10.73
CA GLY A 129 1.28 -1.09 9.98
C GLY A 129 1.45 -2.57 9.67
N ASN A 130 0.48 -3.07 8.96
CA ASN A 130 0.48 -4.43 8.43
C ASN A 130 0.09 -4.41 6.95
N ILE A 131 0.60 -5.39 6.21
CA ILE A 131 0.28 -5.59 4.80
C ILE A 131 -0.06 -7.06 4.57
N SER A 132 -1.14 -7.32 3.87
CA SER A 132 -1.58 -8.66 3.49
C SER A 132 -1.99 -8.70 2.04
N ILE A 133 -1.85 -9.88 1.42
CA ILE A 133 -2.16 -10.10 0.00
C ILE A 133 -3.06 -11.30 -0.12
N ILE A 134 -4.16 -11.11 -0.88
CA ILE A 134 -5.06 -12.18 -1.31
C ILE A 134 -5.06 -12.16 -2.84
N SER A 135 -4.85 -13.30 -3.46
CA SER A 135 -4.76 -13.39 -4.93
C SER A 135 -5.35 -14.68 -5.45
N ASN A 136 -5.90 -14.62 -6.65
CA ASN A 136 -6.33 -15.77 -7.41
C ASN A 136 -5.76 -15.71 -8.83
N ALA A 137 -4.97 -16.70 -9.20
CA ALA A 137 -4.40 -16.84 -10.54
C ALA A 137 -5.09 -17.92 -11.39
N ASP A 138 -6.07 -18.63 -10.82
CA ASP A 138 -6.77 -19.73 -11.50
C ASP A 138 -8.17 -19.31 -11.96
N PRO A 139 -8.41 -19.11 -13.27
CA PRO A 139 -9.73 -18.70 -13.77
C PRO A 139 -10.85 -19.71 -13.46
N LYS A 140 -10.51 -20.96 -13.18
CA LYS A 140 -11.47 -22.01 -12.80
C LYS A 140 -12.03 -21.81 -11.39
N LYS A 141 -11.29 -21.10 -10.53
CA LYS A 141 -11.70 -20.80 -9.15
C LYS A 141 -12.49 -19.50 -9.01
N GLY A 142 -12.63 -18.73 -10.09
CA GLY A 142 -13.33 -17.45 -10.12
C GLY A 142 -12.52 -16.37 -10.82
N PRO A 143 -12.93 -15.08 -10.70
CA PRO A 143 -12.19 -13.97 -11.29
C PRO A 143 -10.74 -13.92 -10.79
N THR A 144 -9.80 -13.73 -11.69
CA THR A 144 -8.39 -13.55 -11.34
C THR A 144 -8.12 -12.11 -10.90
N GLY A 145 -7.10 -11.95 -10.10
CA GLY A 145 -6.64 -10.66 -9.61
C GLY A 145 -6.00 -10.75 -8.25
N THR A 146 -5.59 -9.59 -7.75
CA THR A 146 -4.90 -9.46 -6.48
C THR A 146 -5.50 -8.32 -5.66
N ALA A 147 -5.69 -8.55 -4.36
CA ALA A 147 -6.03 -7.53 -3.38
C ALA A 147 -4.88 -7.39 -2.38
N VAL A 148 -4.35 -6.19 -2.29
CA VAL A 148 -3.34 -5.81 -1.29
C VAL A 148 -4.01 -4.92 -0.25
N ARG A 149 -3.91 -5.29 1.02
CA ARG A 149 -4.50 -4.55 2.12
C ARG A 149 -3.42 -4.05 3.07
N ILE A 150 -3.36 -2.73 3.25
CA ILE A 150 -2.48 -2.05 4.19
C ILE A 150 -3.31 -1.51 5.33
N THR A 151 -2.87 -1.75 6.56
CA THR A 151 -3.46 -1.18 7.77
C THR A 151 -2.40 -0.36 8.47
N ILE A 152 -2.71 0.90 8.80
CA ILE A 152 -1.77 1.83 9.44
C ILE A 152 -2.44 2.45 10.65
N PRO A 153 -1.81 2.41 11.86
CA PRO A 153 -2.31 3.16 13.00
C PRO A 153 -2.27 4.66 12.71
N ARG A 154 -3.32 5.37 13.09
CA ARG A 154 -3.42 6.82 12.85
C ARG A 154 -2.34 7.62 13.57
N ARG A 155 -1.93 7.14 14.75
CA ARG A 155 -0.88 7.74 15.57
C ARG A 155 0.16 6.71 15.96
N GLN A 156 1.41 7.12 15.99
CA GLN A 156 2.51 6.26 16.43
C GLN A 156 2.64 6.30 17.95
N VAL A 157 2.89 5.15 18.58
CA VAL A 157 2.98 4.99 20.03
C VAL A 157 4.03 5.93 20.68
N LEU A 158 5.07 6.29 19.95
CA LEU A 158 6.10 7.21 20.44
C LEU A 158 5.58 8.64 20.62
N GLN A 159 4.63 9.09 19.80
CA GLN A 159 4.01 10.40 19.92
C GLN A 159 3.08 10.47 21.12
N ASP A 160 2.35 9.39 21.40
CA ASP A 160 1.50 9.32 22.60
C ASP A 160 2.32 9.39 23.87
N LYS A 161 3.55 8.84 23.89
CA LYS A 161 4.47 8.96 25.04
C LYS A 161 4.99 10.38 25.22
N GLN A 162 5.33 11.07 24.13
CA GLN A 162 5.77 12.47 24.20
C GLN A 162 4.64 13.40 24.65
N ALA A 163 3.44 13.21 24.16
CA ALA A 163 2.27 13.96 24.58
C ALA A 163 1.97 13.79 26.07
N ARG A 164 2.13 12.57 26.60
CA ARG A 164 1.96 12.29 28.05
C ARG A 164 3.05 12.90 28.92
N LEU A 165 4.28 12.98 28.42
CA LEU A 165 5.39 13.62 29.14
C LEU A 165 5.18 15.13 29.27
N ILE A 166 4.69 15.79 28.23
CA ILE A 166 4.41 17.24 28.24
C ILE A 166 3.31 17.56 29.23
N VAL A 167 2.27 16.76 29.35
CA VAL A 167 1.17 16.98 30.31
C VAL A 167 1.64 16.85 31.77
N HIS A 168 2.65 16.02 32.03
CA HIS A 168 3.19 15.86 33.41
C HIS A 168 4.20 16.92 33.81
N GLU A 169 4.74 17.69 32.87
CA GLU A 169 5.64 18.82 33.18
C GLU A 169 4.88 20.12 33.44
N GLU A 170 3.58 20.19 33.16
CA GLU A 170 2.74 21.38 33.43
C GLU A 170 1.92 21.28 34.72
N GLU A 171 2.01 20.20 35.50
CA GLU A 171 1.45 20.06 36.85
C GLU A 171 2.52 20.30 37.94
#